data_b58e2fe481060f56a857948cc3f5d308
#
_entry.id   b58e2fe481060f56a857948cc3f5d308
#
_cell.length_a   1.000
_cell.length_b   1.000
_cell.length_c   1.000
_cell.angle_alpha   90.00
_cell.angle_beta   90.00
_cell.angle_gamma   90.00
#
_symmetry.space_group_name_H-M   'P 1'
#
loop_
_entity.id
_entity.type
_entity.pdbx_description
1 polymer ?
#
loop_
_entity_poly.entity_id
_entity_poly.type
_entity_poly.pdbx_seq_one_letter_code
_entity_poly.pdbx_strand_id
1 'polypeptide(L)'
;MENFKCRVSSVQNRALKMYGSRFMFDVNEETCWSSDQGSPQWVELQSKDGERKISSFSIQFQGGFAGKDCFFEVKSSNSLDIISTPFYPDDVNTLQHFSLQTPVTGNTFIFKFTTSTDFFGRIVIYKLVVNE
;
A
#
# COMPACT_ATOMS: atom_id res chain seq x y z
N MET A 1 5.33 12.00 -2.43
CA MET A 1 5.71 10.70 -3.02
C MET A 1 6.70 10.80 -4.18
N GLU A 2 7.30 11.95 -4.35
CA GLU A 2 8.27 12.19 -5.43
C GLU A 2 9.53 11.32 -5.32
N ASN A 3 9.85 10.88 -4.11
CA ASN A 3 11.05 10.08 -3.84
C ASN A 3 10.85 8.58 -4.11
N PHE A 4 9.64 8.17 -4.46
CA PHE A 4 9.30 6.77 -4.67
C PHE A 4 8.70 6.54 -6.05
N LYS A 5 8.98 5.37 -6.59
CA LYS A 5 8.29 4.81 -7.75
C LYS A 5 7.28 3.80 -7.22
N CYS A 6 6.02 3.90 -7.64
CA CYS A 6 4.95 3.01 -7.18
C CYS A 6 4.57 2.00 -8.25
N ARG A 7 4.48 0.74 -7.86
CA ARG A 7 3.92 -0.34 -8.65
C ARG A 7 2.79 -0.99 -7.87
N VAL A 8 1.80 -1.50 -8.58
CA VAL A 8 0.68 -2.22 -7.96
C VAL A 8 0.48 -3.56 -8.65
N SER A 9 -0.18 -4.48 -7.95
CA SER A 9 -0.43 -5.85 -8.46
C SER A 9 -1.31 -5.86 -9.70
N SER A 10 -2.32 -5.00 -9.73
CA SER A 10 -3.27 -4.91 -10.84
C SER A 10 -4.02 -3.59 -10.78
N VAL A 11 -4.72 -3.25 -11.86
CA VAL A 11 -5.60 -2.08 -11.92
C VAL A 11 -6.92 -2.53 -12.53
N GLN A 12 -8.03 -2.15 -11.92
CA GLN A 12 -9.38 -2.55 -12.33
C GLN A 12 -9.60 -2.31 -13.83
N ASN A 13 -9.89 -3.37 -14.58
CA ASN A 13 -10.14 -3.33 -16.02
C ASN A 13 -9.00 -2.70 -16.81
N ARG A 14 -7.78 -2.68 -16.26
CA ARG A 14 -6.61 -1.99 -16.84
C ARG A 14 -6.86 -0.50 -17.10
N ALA A 15 -7.80 0.10 -16.39
CA ALA A 15 -8.20 1.49 -16.56
C ALA A 15 -7.25 2.43 -15.81
N LEU A 16 -6.03 2.59 -16.29
CA LEU A 16 -4.98 3.36 -15.61
C LEU A 16 -5.36 4.82 -15.40
N LYS A 17 -6.16 5.38 -16.32
CA LYS A 17 -6.59 6.78 -16.24
C LYS A 17 -7.67 7.03 -15.19
N MET A 18 -8.31 5.96 -14.69
CA MET A 18 -9.37 6.05 -13.69
C MET A 18 -8.93 5.49 -12.33
N TYR A 19 -8.19 4.38 -12.34
CA TYR A 19 -7.92 3.58 -11.15
C TYR A 19 -6.45 3.27 -10.93
N GLY A 20 -5.55 3.98 -11.61
CA GLY A 20 -4.11 3.74 -11.50
C GLY A 20 -3.54 4.11 -10.13
N SER A 21 -2.33 3.64 -9.86
CA SER A 21 -1.67 3.83 -8.56
C SER A 21 -1.45 5.30 -8.20
N ARG A 22 -1.28 6.18 -9.19
CA ARG A 22 -1.06 7.61 -8.95
C ARG A 22 -2.17 8.28 -8.14
N PHE A 23 -3.38 7.70 -8.19
CA PHE A 23 -4.55 8.27 -7.52
C PHE A 23 -4.56 8.05 -6.01
N MET A 24 -3.60 7.29 -5.49
CA MET A 24 -3.38 7.21 -4.04
C MET A 24 -2.56 8.39 -3.50
N PHE A 25 -1.95 9.18 -4.38
CA PHE A 25 -0.97 10.21 -4.01
C PHE A 25 -1.33 11.61 -4.48
N ASP A 26 -2.49 11.78 -5.11
CA ASP A 26 -2.99 13.09 -5.52
C ASP A 26 -3.71 13.76 -4.34
N VAL A 27 -4.16 15.02 -4.57
CA VAL A 27 -4.88 15.77 -3.55
C VAL A 27 -6.39 15.63 -3.67
N ASN A 28 -6.87 14.85 -4.64
CA ASN A 28 -8.30 14.67 -4.89
C ASN A 28 -8.83 13.55 -3.98
N GLU A 29 -9.83 13.87 -3.17
CA GLU A 29 -10.41 12.92 -2.21
C GLU A 29 -11.32 11.88 -2.86
N GLU A 30 -11.68 12.06 -4.13
CA GLU A 30 -12.60 11.16 -4.83
C GLU A 30 -11.89 10.15 -5.72
N THR A 31 -10.59 10.32 -5.95
CA THR A 31 -9.81 9.39 -6.77
C THR A 31 -9.21 8.29 -5.93
N CYS A 32 -8.94 7.14 -6.56
CA CYS A 32 -8.42 5.98 -5.85
C CYS A 32 -7.64 5.07 -6.79
N TRP A 33 -6.80 4.21 -6.18
CA TRP A 33 -6.36 2.99 -6.83
C TRP A 33 -7.41 1.91 -6.57
N SER A 34 -7.81 1.22 -7.62
CA SER A 34 -8.69 0.05 -7.50
C SER A 34 -8.03 -1.12 -8.22
N SER A 35 -7.86 -2.24 -7.51
CA SER A 35 -7.28 -3.45 -8.09
C SER A 35 -8.31 -4.22 -8.91
N ASP A 36 -7.85 -5.22 -9.66
CA ASP A 36 -8.73 -6.27 -10.16
C ASP A 36 -9.20 -7.15 -9.01
N GLN A 37 -10.10 -8.06 -9.30
CA GLN A 37 -10.51 -9.11 -8.39
C GLN A 37 -9.39 -10.13 -8.23
N GLY A 38 -9.43 -10.89 -7.15
CA GLY A 38 -8.44 -11.92 -6.84
C GLY A 38 -7.55 -11.51 -5.68
N SER A 39 -6.92 -12.48 -5.08
CA SER A 39 -6.01 -12.30 -3.93
C SER A 39 -4.74 -13.11 -4.15
N PRO A 40 -3.59 -12.66 -3.66
CA PRO A 40 -3.37 -11.40 -2.96
C PRO A 40 -3.28 -10.20 -3.90
N GLN A 41 -3.37 -9.00 -3.32
CA GLN A 41 -3.06 -7.75 -4.03
C GLN A 41 -1.96 -7.02 -3.24
N TRP A 42 -1.23 -6.13 -3.91
CA TRP A 42 -0.12 -5.44 -3.24
C TRP A 42 0.18 -4.08 -3.88
N VAL A 43 0.83 -3.23 -3.07
CA VAL A 43 1.38 -1.95 -3.50
C VAL A 43 2.87 -1.95 -3.14
N GLU A 44 3.72 -1.63 -4.10
CA GLU A 44 5.16 -1.56 -3.90
C GLU A 44 5.65 -0.14 -4.11
N LEU A 45 6.40 0.38 -3.14
CA LEU A 45 7.10 1.66 -3.23
C LEU A 45 8.59 1.39 -3.29
N GLN A 46 9.24 1.84 -4.35
CA GLN A 46 10.68 1.72 -4.51
C GLN A 46 11.32 3.10 -4.43
N SER A 47 12.30 3.26 -3.55
CA SER A 47 13.03 4.52 -3.41
C SER A 47 13.85 4.80 -4.66
N LYS A 48 13.84 6.05 -5.11
CA LYS A 48 14.60 6.49 -6.28
C LYS A 48 16.04 6.86 -5.95
N ASP A 49 16.36 7.09 -4.67
CA ASP A 49 17.62 7.71 -4.25
C ASP A 49 18.25 7.04 -3.03
N GLY A 50 18.24 5.72 -2.99
CA GLY A 50 18.91 4.97 -1.93
C GLY A 50 17.97 4.54 -0.83
N GLU A 51 18.54 4.19 0.31
CA GLU A 51 17.75 3.69 1.43
C GLU A 51 17.03 4.83 2.17
N ARG A 52 15.84 4.51 2.68
CA ARG A 52 15.02 5.41 3.47
C ARG A 52 14.51 4.72 4.72
N LYS A 53 14.25 5.51 5.74
CA LYS A 53 13.78 5.02 7.03
C LYS A 53 12.31 5.38 7.17
N ILE A 54 11.46 4.39 7.37
CA ILE A 54 10.01 4.56 7.55
C ILE A 54 9.64 4.27 9.00
N SER A 55 8.95 5.21 9.64
CA SER A 55 8.50 5.06 11.03
C SER A 55 7.02 4.72 11.15
N SER A 56 6.21 5.11 10.18
CA SER A 56 4.77 4.87 10.18
C SER A 56 4.19 5.03 8.79
N PHE A 57 2.96 4.58 8.61
CA PHE A 57 2.22 4.80 7.37
C PHE A 57 0.73 4.93 7.66
N SER A 58 0.00 5.50 6.72
CA SER A 58 -1.45 5.64 6.81
C SER A 58 -2.10 5.18 5.52
N ILE A 59 -3.23 4.50 5.63
CA ILE A 59 -3.98 4.01 4.48
C ILE A 59 -5.45 4.36 4.66
N GLN A 60 -6.07 4.84 3.58
CA GLN A 60 -7.51 5.03 3.53
C GLN A 60 -8.10 4.11 2.46
N PHE A 61 -8.78 3.06 2.91
CA PHE A 61 -9.52 2.16 2.03
C PHE A 61 -10.92 2.69 1.75
N GLN A 62 -11.54 2.18 0.71
CA GLN A 62 -12.99 2.23 0.60
C GLN A 62 -13.57 1.09 1.44
N GLY A 63 -14.52 1.38 2.33
CA GLY A 63 -15.22 0.37 3.11
C GLY A 63 -15.87 -0.67 2.20
N GLY A 64 -15.74 -1.94 2.56
CA GLY A 64 -16.15 -3.07 1.74
C GLY A 64 -15.03 -3.61 0.84
N PHE A 65 -13.90 -2.88 0.71
CA PHE A 65 -12.78 -3.25 -0.15
C PHE A 65 -11.44 -3.04 0.57
N ALA A 66 -11.40 -3.32 1.86
CA ALA A 66 -10.21 -3.16 2.67
C ALA A 66 -9.36 -4.43 2.70
N GLY A 67 -8.06 -4.25 2.90
CA GLY A 67 -7.15 -5.39 3.06
C GLY A 67 -7.39 -6.14 4.37
N LYS A 68 -7.21 -7.45 4.32
CA LYS A 68 -7.23 -8.34 5.49
C LYS A 68 -5.95 -9.15 5.53
N ASP A 69 -5.49 -9.45 6.74
CA ASP A 69 -4.26 -10.20 6.97
C ASP A 69 -3.10 -9.56 6.20
N CYS A 70 -2.86 -8.31 6.50
CA CYS A 70 -1.92 -7.48 5.77
C CYS A 70 -0.52 -7.57 6.34
N PHE A 71 0.49 -7.35 5.47
CA PHE A 71 1.90 -7.32 5.85
C PHE A 71 2.58 -6.12 5.22
N PHE A 72 3.37 -5.41 6.01
CA PHE A 72 4.29 -4.39 5.53
C PHE A 72 5.67 -5.02 5.44
N GLU A 73 6.17 -5.20 4.21
CA GLU A 73 7.45 -5.85 3.95
C GLU A 73 8.48 -4.85 3.46
N VAL A 74 9.70 -4.97 3.97
CA VAL A 74 10.80 -4.06 3.64
C VAL A 74 12.00 -4.86 3.16
N LYS A 75 12.54 -4.43 2.02
CA LYS A 75 13.76 -4.99 1.43
C LYS A 75 14.83 -3.92 1.37
N SER A 76 16.07 -4.33 1.67
CA SER A 76 17.25 -3.49 1.53
C SER A 76 18.17 -4.07 0.49
N SER A 77 18.85 -3.22 -0.27
CA SER A 77 19.88 -3.67 -1.22
C SER A 77 21.09 -4.30 -0.52
N ASN A 78 21.26 -4.02 0.78
CA ASN A 78 22.40 -4.47 1.57
C ASN A 78 22.12 -5.79 2.32
N SER A 79 20.94 -6.37 2.17
CA SER A 79 20.55 -7.57 2.88
C SER A 79 19.63 -8.42 2.02
N LEU A 80 19.76 -9.74 2.14
CA LEU A 80 18.84 -10.68 1.51
C LEU A 80 17.59 -10.91 2.35
N ASP A 81 17.58 -10.45 3.59
CA ASP A 81 16.47 -10.64 4.51
C ASP A 81 15.35 -9.65 4.21
N ILE A 82 14.12 -10.11 4.34
CA ILE A 82 12.92 -9.29 4.22
C ILE A 82 12.38 -9.09 5.64
N ILE A 83 12.18 -7.83 6.03
CA ILE A 83 11.52 -7.52 7.28
C ILE A 83 10.03 -7.45 7.00
N SER A 84 9.25 -8.27 7.71
CA SER A 84 7.79 -8.35 7.52
C SER A 84 7.08 -8.04 8.82
N THR A 85 6.18 -7.07 8.79
CA THR A 85 5.40 -6.65 9.95
C THR A 85 3.92 -6.78 9.62
N PRO A 86 3.14 -7.56 10.38
CA PRO A 86 1.71 -7.64 10.13
C PRO A 86 1.01 -6.37 10.58
N PHE A 87 -0.08 -6.03 9.89
CA PHE A 87 -0.97 -4.95 10.33
C PHE A 87 -2.42 -5.30 10.00
N TYR A 88 -3.34 -4.73 10.77
CA TYR A 88 -4.74 -5.16 10.77
C TYR A 88 -5.67 -3.96 10.63
N PRO A 89 -5.94 -3.50 9.38
CA PRO A 89 -6.86 -2.39 9.20
C PRO A 89 -8.30 -2.77 9.50
N ASP A 90 -9.08 -1.78 9.87
CA ASP A 90 -10.52 -1.92 9.97
C ASP A 90 -11.16 -1.73 8.58
N ASP A 91 -12.35 -2.30 8.41
CA ASP A 91 -13.11 -2.19 7.16
C ASP A 91 -13.98 -0.93 7.20
N VAL A 92 -13.34 0.22 7.06
CA VAL A 92 -13.97 1.54 7.14
C VAL A 92 -13.40 2.48 6.08
N ASN A 93 -14.09 3.61 5.85
CA ASN A 93 -13.69 4.61 4.84
C ASN A 93 -12.70 5.66 5.36
N THR A 94 -12.36 5.64 6.64
CA THR A 94 -11.50 6.67 7.23
C THR A 94 -10.04 6.34 7.08
N LEU A 95 -9.18 7.36 7.09
CA LEU A 95 -7.73 7.21 7.07
C LEU A 95 -7.29 6.55 8.38
N GLN A 96 -6.54 5.46 8.27
CA GLN A 96 -6.03 4.70 9.41
C GLN A 96 -4.52 4.83 9.49
N HIS A 97 -4.01 5.06 10.69
CA HIS A 97 -2.59 5.26 10.94
C HIS A 97 -1.99 4.03 11.62
N PHE A 98 -0.85 3.58 11.11
CA PHE A 98 -0.11 2.42 11.61
C PHE A 98 1.30 2.85 11.97
N SER A 99 1.61 2.84 13.27
CA SER A 99 2.96 3.13 13.76
C SER A 99 3.76 1.85 13.87
N LEU A 100 4.99 1.87 13.38
CA LEU A 100 5.90 0.76 13.54
C LEU A 100 6.52 0.81 14.93
N GLN A 101 6.67 -0.35 15.56
CA GLN A 101 7.30 -0.44 16.89
C GLN A 101 8.73 0.08 16.84
N THR A 102 9.44 -0.25 15.76
CA THR A 102 10.78 0.25 15.48
C THR A 102 10.83 0.70 14.02
N PRO A 103 11.37 1.89 13.72
CA PRO A 103 11.50 2.31 12.33
C PRO A 103 12.32 1.29 11.52
N VAL A 104 11.96 1.12 10.25
CA VAL A 104 12.61 0.19 9.34
C VAL A 104 13.31 0.95 8.21
N THR A 105 14.46 0.44 7.81
CA THR A 105 15.28 1.05 6.75
C THR A 105 15.39 0.10 5.58
N GLY A 106 15.17 0.61 4.39
CA GLY A 106 15.28 -0.16 3.16
C GLY A 106 15.06 0.71 1.94
N ASN A 107 15.02 0.09 0.78
CA ASN A 107 14.77 0.80 -0.47
C ASN A 107 13.51 0.34 -1.19
N THR A 108 12.92 -0.76 -0.76
CA THR A 108 11.67 -1.29 -1.33
C THR A 108 10.70 -1.61 -0.19
N PHE A 109 9.50 -1.05 -0.28
CA PHE A 109 8.46 -1.16 0.74
C PHE A 109 7.22 -1.71 0.08
N ILE A 110 6.70 -2.84 0.58
CA ILE A 110 5.57 -3.54 -0.01
C ILE A 110 4.44 -3.62 1.02
N PHE A 111 3.26 -3.15 0.61
CA PHE A 111 2.04 -3.31 1.38
C PHE A 111 1.28 -4.47 0.75
N LYS A 112 1.26 -5.61 1.44
CA LYS A 112 0.67 -6.84 0.93
C LYS A 112 -0.67 -7.08 1.62
N PHE A 113 -1.70 -7.24 0.80
CA PHE A 113 -3.06 -7.53 1.26
C PHE A 113 -3.34 -8.97 0.90
N THR A 114 -3.22 -9.87 1.88
CA THR A 114 -3.36 -11.31 1.65
C THR A 114 -4.75 -11.66 1.16
N THR A 115 -5.76 -11.01 1.75
CA THR A 115 -7.15 -11.12 1.31
C THR A 115 -7.82 -9.74 1.41
N SER A 116 -9.08 -9.67 1.04
CA SER A 116 -9.89 -8.46 1.08
C SER A 116 -11.17 -8.71 1.86
N THR A 117 -11.75 -7.65 2.40
CA THR A 117 -13.12 -7.70 2.94
C THR A 117 -14.15 -7.88 1.83
N ASP A 118 -13.79 -7.53 0.59
CA ASP A 118 -14.59 -7.88 -0.59
C ASP A 118 -14.42 -9.36 -0.92
N PHE A 119 -15.52 -10.07 -1.09
CA PHE A 119 -15.53 -11.50 -1.38
C PHE A 119 -14.67 -11.86 -2.60
N PHE A 120 -14.65 -11.00 -3.61
CA PHE A 120 -13.91 -11.24 -4.86
C PHE A 120 -12.46 -10.79 -4.81
N GLY A 121 -11.99 -10.22 -3.70
CA GLY A 121 -10.59 -9.91 -3.49
C GLY A 121 -10.15 -8.51 -3.92
N ARG A 122 -11.06 -7.67 -4.42
CA ARG A 122 -10.69 -6.31 -4.86
C ARG A 122 -10.29 -5.44 -3.68
N ILE A 123 -9.23 -4.67 -3.86
CA ILE A 123 -8.75 -3.67 -2.91
C ILE A 123 -8.94 -2.30 -3.54
N VAL A 124 -9.47 -1.35 -2.76
CA VAL A 124 -9.63 0.05 -3.18
C VAL A 124 -9.00 0.95 -2.13
N ILE A 125 -8.03 1.77 -2.54
CA ILE A 125 -7.31 2.68 -1.67
C ILE A 125 -7.41 4.10 -2.21
N TYR A 126 -7.94 5.02 -1.39
CA TYR A 126 -8.01 6.45 -1.71
C TYR A 126 -6.68 7.14 -1.44
N LYS A 127 -6.03 6.81 -0.33
CA LYS A 127 -4.78 7.47 0.07
C LYS A 127 -3.83 6.47 0.72
N LEU A 128 -2.56 6.63 0.38
CA LEU A 128 -1.45 5.94 1.02
C LEU A 128 -0.38 6.97 1.34
N VAL A 129 0.02 7.05 2.61
CA VAL A 129 1.03 7.99 3.08
C VAL A 129 2.08 7.22 3.86
N VAL A 130 3.35 7.46 3.58
CA VAL A 130 4.46 6.92 4.37
C VAL A 130 5.19 8.07 5.05
N ASN A 131 5.62 7.83 6.30
CA ASN A 131 6.28 8.84 7.12
C ASN A 131 7.68 8.37 7.48
N GLU A 132 8.64 9.20 7.15
CA GLU A 132 10.05 8.95 7.45
C GLU A 132 10.44 9.41 8.85
#